data_ff6c282dba7ddf5041922200b218e9b9
#
_entry.id   ff6c282dba7ddf5041922200b218e9b9
#
_cell.length_a   1.000
_cell.length_b   1.000
_cell.length_c   1.000
_cell.angle_alpha   90.00
_cell.angle_beta   90.00
_cell.angle_gamma   90.00
#
_symmetry.space_group_name_H-M   'P 1'
#
loop_
_entity.id
_entity.type
_entity.pdbx_description
1 polymer ?
#
loop_
_entity_poly.entity_id
_entity_poly.type
_entity_poly.pdbx_seq_one_letter_code
_entity_poly.pdbx_strand_id
1 'polypeptide(L)'
;AMRNLMKFNRFVMPLLLIIFSALLHGCTLNENVSYKSAYADNNLSVKNENINGAIVKVNDKYIYHDEINEIFLQQFGKVGVSYSDIVENSIDEIVATSYAEKLGVFVSESEIDNAICEYEAINKEAYDKALKIYGETTLKQKLKDRLLFVSTKNKVLEQEVKIDANLIESFKSQKELHGELDKYSDSELMKRMNKEIKDYAFGLWVKEKRKESKIEYLKLYDKYKKDCLVFNDNQMSMPKIDAKEVALDGDEGKEILASLSIFEKYNPVSVYEILVKPNNKDDYTERAYIKVHLVNEDNNDKILDVIIADKNETGIDYGLKDSKMSTLCGVNVKLSKSENLNVDDKIITRAVFKLNKHTYVMDGINIEPFEFTEMVSELLSKLTNK
;
A
#
# COMPACT_ATOMS: atom_id res chain seq x y z
N ALA A 1 2.75 26.74 -33.61
CA ALA A 1 2.19 26.82 -32.26
C ALA A 1 1.21 25.67 -31.97
N MET A 2 0.19 25.42 -32.81
CA MET A 2 -0.81 24.33 -32.60
C MET A 2 -0.22 22.90 -32.57
N ARG A 3 0.85 22.60 -33.30
CA ARG A 3 1.49 21.27 -33.30
C ARG A 3 2.22 20.93 -31.98
N ASN A 4 2.67 21.93 -31.25
CA ASN A 4 3.33 21.72 -29.97
C ASN A 4 2.31 21.55 -28.83
N LEU A 5 1.14 22.22 -28.90
CA LEU A 5 0.04 21.99 -27.94
C LEU A 5 -0.53 20.56 -28.02
N MET A 6 -0.66 20.02 -29.26
CA MET A 6 -1.14 18.62 -29.40
C MET A 6 -0.16 17.56 -28.88
N LYS A 7 1.15 17.86 -28.88
CA LYS A 7 2.13 16.95 -28.27
C LYS A 7 2.12 17.02 -26.75
N PHE A 8 1.92 18.19 -26.18
CA PHE A 8 1.82 18.42 -24.74
C PHE A 8 0.60 17.67 -24.14
N ASN A 9 -0.58 17.80 -24.77
CA ASN A 9 -1.81 17.11 -24.34
C ASN A 9 -1.73 15.57 -24.30
N ARG A 10 -0.92 14.94 -25.16
CA ARG A 10 -0.79 13.48 -25.18
C ARG A 10 0.00 12.91 -23.99
N PHE A 11 0.84 13.71 -23.33
CA PHE A 11 1.67 13.26 -22.22
C PHE A 11 1.13 13.71 -20.85
N VAL A 12 0.44 14.84 -20.79
CA VAL A 12 -0.13 15.37 -19.53
C VAL A 12 -1.41 14.63 -19.15
N MET A 13 -2.20 14.19 -20.12
CA MET A 13 -3.48 13.53 -19.87
C MET A 13 -3.39 12.20 -19.07
N PRO A 14 -2.51 11.24 -19.39
CA PRO A 14 -2.36 10.04 -18.55
C PRO A 14 -1.73 10.34 -17.19
N LEU A 15 -1.01 11.43 -17.06
CA LEU A 15 -0.34 11.82 -15.84
C LEU A 15 -1.28 12.49 -14.84
N LEU A 16 -2.14 13.36 -15.32
CA LEU A 16 -3.24 13.91 -14.54
C LEU A 16 -4.17 12.78 -14.05
N LEU A 17 -4.46 11.78 -14.86
CA LEU A 17 -5.22 10.60 -14.44
C LEU A 17 -4.55 9.83 -13.29
N ILE A 18 -3.21 9.79 -13.22
CA ILE A 18 -2.49 9.15 -12.11
C ILE A 18 -2.56 10.00 -10.83
N ILE A 19 -2.39 11.31 -10.92
CA ILE A 19 -2.61 12.24 -9.80
C ILE A 19 -4.06 12.11 -9.31
N PHE A 20 -5.01 11.97 -10.24
CA PHE A 20 -6.43 11.82 -9.98
C PHE A 20 -6.81 10.49 -9.36
N SER A 21 -6.25 9.39 -9.83
CA SER A 21 -6.51 8.11 -9.20
C SER A 21 -6.00 8.09 -7.75
N ALA A 22 -4.90 8.76 -7.45
CA ALA A 22 -4.42 8.92 -6.09
C ALA A 22 -5.34 9.82 -5.25
N LEU A 23 -5.90 10.90 -5.82
CA LEU A 23 -6.82 11.80 -5.12
C LEU A 23 -8.26 11.24 -5.02
N LEU A 24 -8.69 10.39 -5.97
CA LEU A 24 -10.06 9.86 -6.04
C LEU A 24 -10.28 8.58 -5.24
N HIS A 25 -9.26 7.74 -5.08
CA HIS A 25 -9.41 6.49 -4.32
C HIS A 25 -9.44 6.71 -2.79
N GLY A 26 -9.06 7.90 -2.31
CA GLY A 26 -9.25 8.31 -0.91
C GLY A 26 -10.68 8.71 -0.54
N CYS A 27 -11.63 8.65 -1.47
CA CYS A 27 -12.94 9.29 -1.31
C CYS A 27 -14.13 8.34 -1.18
N THR A 28 -13.93 7.05 -1.14
CA THR A 28 -14.97 6.07 -0.79
C THR A 28 -14.94 5.67 0.69
N LEU A 29 -14.14 6.35 1.51
CA LEU A 29 -14.24 6.22 2.95
C LEU A 29 -15.56 6.85 3.38
N ASN A 30 -16.44 6.00 3.87
CA ASN A 30 -17.75 6.31 4.45
C ASN A 30 -17.65 7.55 5.35
N GLU A 31 -18.54 8.53 5.15
CA GLU A 31 -18.59 9.80 5.91
C GLU A 31 -18.78 9.62 7.44
N ASN A 32 -18.88 8.40 7.93
CA ASN A 32 -19.14 8.07 9.32
C ASN A 32 -17.93 7.59 10.13
N VAL A 33 -16.74 7.48 9.56
CA VAL A 33 -15.53 7.23 10.36
C VAL A 33 -14.97 8.57 10.80
N SER A 34 -15.51 9.08 11.91
CA SER A 34 -14.94 10.19 12.65
C SER A 34 -13.58 9.77 13.21
N TYR A 35 -12.53 9.87 12.38
CA TYR A 35 -11.19 9.98 12.93
C TYR A 35 -11.12 11.30 13.69
N LYS A 36 -11.33 11.25 14.98
CA LYS A 36 -10.70 12.19 15.89
C LYS A 36 -9.20 11.92 15.83
N SER A 37 -8.59 12.34 14.71
CA SER A 37 -7.17 12.57 14.68
C SER A 37 -6.89 13.61 15.75
N ALA A 38 -6.07 13.29 16.71
CA ALA A 38 -5.56 14.24 17.71
C ALA A 38 -4.73 15.38 17.07
N TYR A 39 -4.84 15.59 15.76
CA TYR A 39 -4.10 16.52 14.92
C TYR A 39 -5.00 17.46 14.10
N ALA A 40 -6.31 17.55 14.40
CA ALA A 40 -7.26 18.38 13.64
C ALA A 40 -7.28 19.86 14.09
N ASP A 41 -6.24 20.36 14.72
CA ASP A 41 -6.11 21.78 15.04
C ASP A 41 -4.71 22.30 14.70
N ASN A 42 -4.42 22.48 13.42
CA ASN A 42 -3.43 23.46 13.04
C ASN A 42 -3.76 24.04 11.66
N ASN A 43 -4.26 25.26 11.69
CA ASN A 43 -4.28 26.19 10.58
C ASN A 43 -2.90 26.19 9.92
N LEU A 44 -2.78 25.67 8.71
CA LEU A 44 -1.61 25.83 7.84
C LEU A 44 -1.49 27.29 7.40
N SER A 45 -1.06 28.15 8.30
CA SER A 45 -0.47 29.43 7.94
C SER A 45 0.98 29.17 7.53
N VAL A 46 1.24 29.32 6.25
CA VAL A 46 2.57 29.44 5.67
C VAL A 46 3.32 30.54 6.43
N LYS A 47 4.29 30.15 7.24
CA LYS A 47 5.51 30.83 7.71
C LYS A 47 5.79 30.47 9.17
N ASN A 48 6.55 29.40 9.32
CA ASN A 48 7.68 29.29 10.26
C ASN A 48 8.31 27.93 9.97
N GLU A 49 9.63 27.90 9.90
CA GLU A 49 10.44 26.69 9.81
C GLU A 49 10.21 25.80 11.04
N ASN A 50 9.02 25.26 11.16
CA ASN A 50 8.66 24.36 12.23
C ASN A 50 9.15 22.98 11.79
N ILE A 51 10.36 22.61 12.24
CA ILE A 51 10.96 21.29 12.08
C ILE A 51 10.06 20.20 12.72
N ASN A 52 9.01 20.60 13.45
CA ASN A 52 8.04 19.72 14.07
C ASN A 52 7.22 19.00 12.98
N GLY A 53 7.36 17.68 12.93
CA GLY A 53 6.71 16.83 11.93
C GLY A 53 7.58 16.44 10.73
N ALA A 54 8.76 17.05 10.56
CA ALA A 54 9.69 16.65 9.51
C ALA A 54 10.30 15.27 9.81
N ILE A 55 10.34 14.43 8.77
CA ILE A 55 10.86 13.06 8.85
C ILE A 55 12.16 12.87 8.06
N VAL A 56 12.35 13.64 6.99
CA VAL A 56 13.57 13.62 6.17
C VAL A 56 13.92 15.03 5.76
N LYS A 57 15.22 15.32 5.69
CA LYS A 57 15.76 16.54 5.06
C LYS A 57 16.55 16.13 3.82
N VAL A 58 16.23 16.73 2.67
CA VAL A 58 16.93 16.52 1.40
C VAL A 58 17.48 17.88 0.95
N ASN A 59 18.79 18.07 1.03
CA ASN A 59 19.44 19.38 0.86
C ASN A 59 18.80 20.43 1.80
N ASP A 60 18.10 21.43 1.23
CA ASP A 60 17.43 22.48 2.00
C ASP A 60 15.91 22.28 2.12
N LYS A 61 15.37 21.16 1.62
CA LYS A 61 13.93 20.84 1.65
C LYS A 61 13.63 19.79 2.71
N TYR A 62 12.46 19.90 3.34
CA TYR A 62 11.96 18.92 4.31
C TYR A 62 10.80 18.13 3.74
N ILE A 63 10.72 16.86 4.11
CA ILE A 63 9.57 15.97 3.90
C ILE A 63 8.90 15.81 5.25
N TYR A 64 7.59 16.00 5.30
CA TYR A 64 6.81 15.95 6.53
C TYR A 64 5.98 14.67 6.61
N HIS A 65 5.83 14.16 7.84
CA HIS A 65 5.04 12.97 8.10
C HIS A 65 3.62 13.06 7.55
N ASP A 66 2.96 14.19 7.78
CA ASP A 66 1.54 14.36 7.39
C ASP A 66 1.34 14.25 5.87
N GLU A 67 2.29 14.77 5.08
CA GLU A 67 2.25 14.65 3.62
C GLU A 67 2.40 13.20 3.17
N ILE A 68 3.33 12.48 3.76
CA ILE A 68 3.56 11.07 3.45
C ILE A 68 2.39 10.21 3.93
N ASN A 69 1.86 10.47 5.11
CA ASN A 69 0.73 9.75 5.68
C ASN A 69 -0.54 9.94 4.85
N GLU A 70 -0.78 11.14 4.34
CA GLU A 70 -1.88 11.40 3.41
C GLU A 70 -1.79 10.51 2.16
N ILE A 71 -0.62 10.46 1.52
CA ILE A 71 -0.39 9.61 0.34
C ILE A 71 -0.52 8.13 0.72
N PHE A 72 0.01 7.73 1.88
CA PHE A 72 -0.07 6.36 2.37
C PHE A 72 -1.51 5.93 2.59
N LEU A 73 -2.34 6.75 3.25
CA LEU A 73 -3.75 6.44 3.48
C LEU A 73 -4.55 6.31 2.17
N GLN A 74 -4.24 7.13 1.16
CA GLN A 74 -4.86 7.02 -0.16
C GLN A 74 -4.48 5.72 -0.91
N GLN A 75 -3.33 5.15 -0.56
CA GLN A 75 -2.83 3.90 -1.16
C GLN A 75 -2.97 2.70 -0.22
N PHE A 76 -3.61 2.90 0.93
CA PHE A 76 -3.75 1.86 1.94
C PHE A 76 -4.41 0.60 1.36
N GLY A 77 -3.80 -0.53 1.66
CA GLY A 77 -4.25 -1.83 1.17
C GLY A 77 -3.87 -2.16 -0.28
N LYS A 78 -3.19 -1.28 -1.01
CA LYS A 78 -2.56 -1.65 -2.29
C LYS A 78 -1.35 -2.53 -2.02
N VAL A 79 -1.24 -3.60 -2.80
CA VAL A 79 -0.15 -4.57 -2.69
C VAL A 79 1.19 -3.91 -2.96
N GLY A 80 2.16 -4.20 -2.12
CA GLY A 80 3.55 -3.76 -2.29
C GLY A 80 3.83 -2.31 -1.90
N VAL A 81 2.84 -1.51 -1.51
CA VAL A 81 3.03 -0.11 -1.12
C VAL A 81 3.28 -0.01 0.38
N SER A 82 4.43 0.53 0.77
CA SER A 82 4.77 0.83 2.16
C SER A 82 4.98 2.32 2.40
N TYR A 83 4.87 2.73 3.65
CA TYR A 83 5.21 4.09 4.06
C TYR A 83 6.65 4.46 3.66
N SER A 84 7.60 3.55 3.84
CA SER A 84 9.00 3.72 3.42
C SER A 84 9.13 3.97 1.92
N ASP A 85 8.41 3.21 1.09
CA ASP A 85 8.50 3.36 -0.37
C ASP A 85 7.99 4.75 -0.81
N ILE A 86 6.94 5.26 -0.14
CA ILE A 86 6.43 6.62 -0.41
C ILE A 86 7.46 7.68 -0.01
N VAL A 87 8.11 7.51 1.14
CA VAL A 87 9.19 8.42 1.57
C VAL A 87 10.34 8.40 0.57
N GLU A 88 10.80 7.22 0.16
CA GLU A 88 11.89 7.08 -0.83
C GLU A 88 11.53 7.72 -2.18
N ASN A 89 10.30 7.54 -2.65
CA ASN A 89 9.81 8.20 -3.86
C ASN A 89 9.78 9.72 -3.73
N SER A 90 9.39 10.25 -2.57
CA SER A 90 9.39 11.69 -2.30
C SER A 90 10.81 12.25 -2.24
N ILE A 91 11.77 11.51 -1.70
CA ILE A 91 13.20 11.86 -1.76
C ILE A 91 13.66 11.95 -3.21
N ASP A 92 13.32 10.95 -4.03
CA ASP A 92 13.70 10.89 -5.44
C ASP A 92 13.10 12.06 -6.24
N GLU A 93 11.85 12.44 -5.97
CA GLU A 93 11.22 13.61 -6.58
C GLU A 93 11.94 14.92 -6.22
N ILE A 94 12.31 15.11 -4.95
CA ILE A 94 13.06 16.29 -4.52
C ILE A 94 14.46 16.31 -5.10
N VAL A 95 15.16 15.18 -5.10
CA VAL A 95 16.49 15.06 -5.73
C VAL A 95 16.40 15.42 -7.22
N ALA A 96 15.47 14.82 -7.96
CA ALA A 96 15.31 15.10 -9.38
C ALA A 96 15.00 16.59 -9.64
N THR A 97 14.03 17.16 -8.94
CA THR A 97 13.62 18.56 -9.13
C THR A 97 14.68 19.57 -8.72
N SER A 98 15.62 19.19 -7.86
CA SER A 98 16.78 20.05 -7.51
C SER A 98 17.70 20.33 -8.72
N TYR A 99 17.62 19.52 -9.76
CA TYR A 99 18.37 19.70 -11.01
C TYR A 99 17.59 20.43 -12.10
N ALA A 100 16.31 20.78 -11.86
CA ALA A 100 15.45 21.42 -12.86
C ALA A 100 16.09 22.69 -13.47
N GLU A 101 16.57 23.59 -12.63
CA GLU A 101 17.20 24.85 -13.07
C GLU A 101 18.44 24.59 -13.95
N LYS A 102 19.31 23.65 -13.55
CA LYS A 102 20.51 23.27 -14.32
C LYS A 102 20.15 22.68 -15.68
N LEU A 103 19.00 22.04 -15.78
CA LEU A 103 18.47 21.47 -17.03
C LEU A 103 17.63 22.48 -17.84
N GLY A 104 17.51 23.72 -17.36
CA GLY A 104 16.68 24.75 -18.00
C GLY A 104 15.19 24.44 -17.96
N VAL A 105 14.73 23.73 -16.93
CA VAL A 105 13.33 23.37 -16.74
C VAL A 105 12.66 24.35 -15.78
N PHE A 106 11.61 24.99 -16.27
CA PHE A 106 10.77 25.92 -15.52
C PHE A 106 9.31 25.63 -15.81
N VAL A 107 8.44 25.89 -14.86
CA VAL A 107 6.99 25.77 -14.99
C VAL A 107 6.40 27.19 -14.89
N SER A 108 5.74 27.63 -15.95
CA SER A 108 5.10 28.94 -16.02
C SER A 108 3.71 28.91 -15.36
N GLU A 109 3.22 30.08 -14.95
CA GLU A 109 1.85 30.22 -14.43
C GLU A 109 0.80 29.75 -15.46
N SER A 110 1.03 30.05 -16.75
CA SER A 110 0.14 29.59 -17.82
C SER A 110 0.05 28.06 -17.93
N GLU A 111 1.15 27.32 -17.66
CA GLU A 111 1.13 25.87 -17.65
C GLU A 111 0.37 25.33 -16.44
N ILE A 112 0.48 26.01 -15.30
CA ILE A 112 -0.27 25.65 -14.08
C ILE A 112 -1.77 25.89 -14.31
N ASP A 113 -2.14 27.05 -14.84
CA ASP A 113 -3.54 27.39 -15.10
C ASP A 113 -4.16 26.45 -16.15
N ASN A 114 -3.42 26.08 -17.18
CA ASN A 114 -3.86 25.09 -18.17
C ASN A 114 -4.07 23.70 -17.51
N ALA A 115 -3.17 23.29 -16.63
CA ALA A 115 -3.31 22.02 -15.91
C ALA A 115 -4.54 22.02 -14.98
N ILE A 116 -4.84 23.14 -14.34
CA ILE A 116 -6.06 23.32 -13.53
C ILE A 116 -7.31 23.19 -14.39
N CYS A 117 -7.35 23.91 -15.53
CA CYS A 117 -8.49 23.86 -16.45
C CYS A 117 -8.71 22.43 -17.00
N GLU A 118 -7.63 21.73 -17.36
CA GLU A 118 -7.70 20.34 -17.82
C GLU A 118 -8.22 19.42 -16.69
N TYR A 119 -7.76 19.65 -15.49
CA TYR A 119 -8.20 18.94 -14.30
C TYR A 119 -9.70 19.09 -14.08
N GLU A 120 -10.17 20.31 -13.99
CA GLU A 120 -11.60 20.60 -13.80
C GLU A 120 -12.45 20.00 -14.93
N ALA A 121 -11.97 20.08 -16.18
CA ALA A 121 -12.69 19.54 -17.35
C ALA A 121 -12.80 18.02 -17.36
N ILE A 122 -11.76 17.31 -16.86
CA ILE A 122 -11.74 15.83 -16.84
C ILE A 122 -12.61 15.29 -15.71
N ASN A 123 -12.52 15.89 -14.52
CA ASN A 123 -13.28 15.43 -13.34
C ASN A 123 -13.53 16.58 -12.37
N LYS A 124 -14.63 17.30 -12.62
CA LYS A 124 -15.02 18.46 -11.81
C LYS A 124 -15.24 18.10 -10.34
N GLU A 125 -15.87 16.98 -10.05
CA GLU A 125 -16.15 16.54 -8.68
C GLU A 125 -14.85 16.33 -7.88
N ALA A 126 -13.87 15.70 -8.50
CA ALA A 126 -12.57 15.49 -7.86
C ALA A 126 -11.80 16.79 -7.68
N TYR A 127 -11.89 17.69 -8.67
CA TYR A 127 -11.29 19.02 -8.56
C TYR A 127 -11.92 19.81 -7.41
N ASP A 128 -13.25 19.91 -7.34
CA ASP A 128 -13.98 20.62 -6.28
C ASP A 128 -13.63 20.06 -4.90
N LYS A 129 -13.47 18.74 -4.79
CA LYS A 129 -13.07 18.06 -3.56
C LYS A 129 -11.62 18.39 -3.18
N ALA A 130 -10.69 18.34 -4.12
CA ALA A 130 -9.29 18.70 -3.89
C ALA A 130 -9.18 20.20 -3.48
N LEU A 131 -9.94 21.07 -4.13
CA LEU A 131 -10.00 22.48 -3.80
C LEU A 131 -10.52 22.73 -2.38
N LYS A 132 -11.53 21.97 -1.96
CA LYS A 132 -12.08 22.03 -0.60
C LYS A 132 -11.08 21.56 0.45
N ILE A 133 -10.29 20.53 0.15
CA ILE A 133 -9.30 19.94 1.08
C ILE A 133 -8.06 20.83 1.21
N TYR A 134 -7.50 21.25 0.09
CA TYR A 134 -6.19 21.93 0.07
C TYR A 134 -6.27 23.44 -0.02
N GLY A 135 -7.36 23.99 -0.50
CA GLY A 135 -7.44 25.39 -0.93
C GLY A 135 -6.70 25.65 -2.24
N GLU A 136 -7.01 26.77 -2.87
CA GLU A 136 -6.50 27.09 -4.22
C GLU A 136 -4.97 27.22 -4.27
N THR A 137 -4.39 27.93 -3.32
CA THR A 137 -2.93 28.18 -3.26
C THR A 137 -2.14 26.89 -3.13
N THR A 138 -2.54 26.02 -2.21
CA THR A 138 -1.86 24.73 -1.98
C THR A 138 -2.03 23.80 -3.16
N LEU A 139 -3.23 23.76 -3.75
CA LEU A 139 -3.49 22.93 -4.93
C LEU A 139 -2.64 23.38 -6.12
N LYS A 140 -2.55 24.69 -6.37
CA LYS A 140 -1.66 25.27 -7.39
C LYS A 140 -0.20 24.90 -7.16
N GLN A 141 0.28 24.97 -5.91
CA GLN A 141 1.66 24.59 -5.58
C GLN A 141 1.91 23.11 -5.81
N LYS A 142 1.01 22.22 -5.38
CA LYS A 142 1.11 20.78 -5.63
C LYS A 142 1.15 20.45 -7.14
N LEU A 143 0.33 21.12 -7.93
CA LEU A 143 0.34 20.97 -9.39
C LEU A 143 1.65 21.47 -10.01
N LYS A 144 2.15 22.62 -9.57
CA LYS A 144 3.44 23.17 -10.00
C LYS A 144 4.60 22.21 -9.73
N ASP A 145 4.68 21.68 -8.51
CA ASP A 145 5.73 20.74 -8.12
C ASP A 145 5.67 19.46 -8.97
N ARG A 146 4.46 18.99 -9.24
CA ARG A 146 4.26 17.81 -10.10
C ARG A 146 4.64 18.06 -11.54
N LEU A 147 4.24 19.20 -12.11
CA LEU A 147 4.63 19.61 -13.47
C LEU A 147 6.15 19.75 -13.57
N LEU A 148 6.78 20.38 -12.57
CA LEU A 148 8.23 20.52 -12.52
C LEU A 148 8.93 19.16 -12.52
N PHE A 149 8.47 18.22 -11.68
CA PHE A 149 9.04 16.86 -11.63
C PHE A 149 8.94 16.15 -13.00
N VAL A 150 7.76 16.18 -13.61
CA VAL A 150 7.53 15.53 -14.91
C VAL A 150 8.36 16.15 -16.02
N SER A 151 8.41 17.47 -16.07
CA SER A 151 9.22 18.17 -17.05
C SER A 151 10.70 17.91 -16.86
N THR A 152 11.15 17.84 -15.60
CA THR A 152 12.53 17.45 -15.26
C THR A 152 12.81 16.01 -15.70
N LYS A 153 11.94 15.06 -15.41
CA LYS A 153 12.08 13.68 -15.83
C LYS A 153 12.20 13.55 -17.35
N ASN A 154 11.33 14.22 -18.09
CA ASN A 154 11.37 14.20 -19.55
C ASN A 154 12.68 14.79 -20.08
N LYS A 155 13.14 15.89 -19.49
CA LYS A 155 14.39 16.53 -19.87
C LYS A 155 15.62 15.69 -19.60
N VAL A 156 15.65 15.01 -18.45
CA VAL A 156 16.70 14.03 -18.11
C VAL A 156 16.74 12.91 -19.13
N LEU A 157 15.58 12.33 -19.48
CA LEU A 157 15.49 11.26 -20.47
C LEU A 157 15.88 11.69 -21.89
N GLU A 158 15.73 12.99 -22.21
CA GLU A 158 16.15 13.55 -23.50
C GLU A 158 17.65 13.86 -23.58
N GLN A 159 18.25 14.33 -22.47
CA GLN A 159 19.58 14.94 -22.50
C GLN A 159 20.64 14.19 -21.68
N GLU A 160 20.26 13.58 -20.58
CA GLU A 160 21.21 13.02 -19.60
C GLU A 160 21.31 11.50 -19.68
N VAL A 161 20.25 10.82 -20.13
CA VAL A 161 20.18 9.37 -20.11
C VAL A 161 20.19 8.80 -21.52
N LYS A 162 21.17 7.92 -21.78
CA LYS A 162 21.24 7.16 -23.03
C LYS A 162 20.62 5.79 -22.82
N ILE A 163 19.52 5.53 -23.50
CA ILE A 163 18.90 4.20 -23.54
C ILE A 163 19.58 3.39 -24.65
N ASP A 164 20.62 2.67 -24.31
CA ASP A 164 21.40 1.82 -25.22
C ASP A 164 21.10 0.32 -25.02
N ALA A 165 21.73 -0.52 -25.82
CA ALA A 165 21.54 -1.96 -25.78
C ALA A 165 21.90 -2.57 -24.41
N ASN A 166 22.95 -2.05 -23.74
CA ASN A 166 23.37 -2.58 -22.43
C ASN A 166 22.34 -2.30 -21.35
N LEU A 167 21.75 -1.10 -21.35
CA LEU A 167 20.70 -0.74 -20.42
C LEU A 167 19.43 -1.57 -20.65
N ILE A 168 19.07 -1.81 -21.91
CA ILE A 168 17.94 -2.67 -22.29
C ILE A 168 18.18 -4.10 -21.84
N GLU A 169 19.38 -4.62 -22.00
CA GLU A 169 19.72 -5.98 -21.57
C GLU A 169 19.70 -6.12 -20.05
N SER A 170 20.26 -5.14 -19.33
CA SER A 170 20.18 -5.10 -17.85
C SER A 170 18.75 -5.07 -17.35
N PHE A 171 17.89 -4.26 -18.00
CA PHE A 171 16.47 -4.21 -17.67
C PHE A 171 15.77 -5.56 -17.93
N LYS A 172 16.02 -6.18 -19.09
CA LYS A 172 15.48 -7.51 -19.43
C LYS A 172 15.89 -8.56 -18.41
N SER A 173 17.17 -8.63 -18.09
CA SER A 173 17.71 -9.59 -17.11
C SER A 173 17.04 -9.42 -15.74
N GLN A 174 16.76 -8.20 -15.34
CA GLN A 174 16.04 -7.94 -14.09
C GLN A 174 14.59 -8.43 -14.17
N LYS A 175 13.91 -8.24 -15.29
CA LYS A 175 12.53 -8.72 -15.52
C LYS A 175 12.45 -10.25 -15.62
N GLU A 176 13.43 -10.89 -16.25
CA GLU A 176 13.52 -12.36 -16.29
C GLU A 176 13.67 -12.98 -14.91
N LEU A 177 14.50 -12.38 -14.05
CA LEU A 177 14.65 -12.81 -12.65
C LEU A 177 13.33 -12.78 -11.87
N HIS A 178 12.37 -11.94 -12.28
CA HIS A 178 11.05 -11.83 -11.64
C HIS A 178 9.95 -12.61 -12.38
N GLY A 179 10.28 -13.35 -13.48
CA GLY A 179 9.31 -14.16 -14.23
C GLY A 179 8.19 -13.35 -14.89
N GLU A 180 8.45 -12.10 -15.25
CA GLU A 180 7.44 -11.17 -15.76
C GLU A 180 7.32 -11.17 -17.29
N LEU A 181 8.31 -11.71 -18.02
CA LEU A 181 8.37 -11.61 -19.49
C LEU A 181 7.31 -12.47 -20.22
N ASP A 182 6.88 -13.57 -19.62
CA ASP A 182 6.00 -14.54 -20.28
C ASP A 182 4.51 -14.16 -20.24
N LYS A 183 4.18 -13.01 -19.63
CA LYS A 183 2.78 -12.64 -19.34
C LYS A 183 2.10 -11.75 -20.38
N TYR A 184 2.82 -11.28 -21.40
CA TYR A 184 2.33 -10.25 -22.32
C TYR A 184 2.49 -10.60 -23.79
N SER A 185 1.55 -10.14 -24.65
CA SER A 185 1.73 -10.17 -26.12
C SER A 185 2.83 -9.22 -26.56
N ASP A 186 3.51 -9.54 -27.69
CA ASP A 186 4.66 -8.77 -28.18
C ASP A 186 4.38 -7.25 -28.34
N SER A 187 3.20 -6.87 -28.81
CA SER A 187 2.85 -5.44 -29.02
C SER A 187 2.58 -4.68 -27.72
N GLU A 188 1.96 -5.33 -26.73
CA GLU A 188 1.72 -4.77 -25.39
C GLU A 188 3.00 -4.75 -24.59
N LEU A 189 3.81 -5.82 -24.71
CA LEU A 189 5.13 -5.90 -24.12
C LEU A 189 6.01 -4.73 -24.57
N MET A 190 6.06 -4.45 -25.88
CA MET A 190 6.86 -3.35 -26.43
C MET A 190 6.40 -1.97 -25.93
N LYS A 191 5.11 -1.73 -25.80
CA LYS A 191 4.59 -0.45 -25.27
C LYS A 191 4.89 -0.26 -23.79
N ARG A 192 4.71 -1.31 -22.98
CA ARG A 192 5.03 -1.30 -21.55
C ARG A 192 6.53 -1.23 -21.32
N MET A 193 7.31 -2.01 -22.04
CA MET A 193 8.78 -1.97 -21.97
C MET A 193 9.33 -0.58 -22.26
N ASN A 194 8.81 0.13 -23.28
CA ASN A 194 9.25 1.50 -23.57
C ASN A 194 9.03 2.47 -22.40
N LYS A 195 7.92 2.33 -21.68
CA LYS A 195 7.65 3.14 -20.48
C LYS A 195 8.54 2.72 -19.33
N GLU A 196 8.57 1.43 -19.04
CA GLU A 196 9.30 0.87 -17.89
C GLU A 196 10.81 1.01 -18.04
N ILE A 197 11.35 0.89 -19.26
CA ILE A 197 12.78 1.15 -19.53
C ILE A 197 13.12 2.62 -19.25
N LYS A 198 12.25 3.55 -19.63
CA LYS A 198 12.45 4.98 -19.33
C LYS A 198 12.38 5.25 -17.83
N ASP A 199 11.43 4.62 -17.13
CA ASP A 199 11.30 4.74 -15.68
C ASP A 199 12.53 4.15 -14.97
N TYR A 200 13.01 2.99 -15.42
CA TYR A 200 14.23 2.35 -14.93
C TYR A 200 15.48 3.21 -15.18
N ALA A 201 15.63 3.71 -16.39
CA ALA A 201 16.73 4.59 -16.77
C ALA A 201 16.77 5.88 -15.96
N PHE A 202 15.61 6.50 -15.76
CA PHE A 202 15.46 7.66 -14.88
C PHE A 202 15.79 7.32 -13.42
N GLY A 203 15.33 6.17 -12.92
CA GLY A 203 15.65 5.70 -11.57
C GLY A 203 17.14 5.51 -11.33
N LEU A 204 17.89 4.99 -12.32
CA LEU A 204 19.36 4.90 -12.25
C LEU A 204 20.00 6.28 -12.18
N TRP A 205 19.55 7.23 -12.99
CA TRP A 205 20.04 8.60 -12.95
C TRP A 205 19.77 9.25 -11.57
N VAL A 206 18.56 9.13 -11.04
CA VAL A 206 18.22 9.63 -9.70
C VAL A 206 19.12 9.00 -8.64
N LYS A 207 19.34 7.69 -8.72
CA LYS A 207 20.25 6.96 -7.79
C LYS A 207 21.66 7.54 -7.77
N GLU A 208 22.20 7.93 -8.93
CA GLU A 208 23.50 8.61 -8.99
C GLU A 208 23.41 10.01 -8.37
N LYS A 209 22.36 10.78 -8.66
CA LYS A 209 22.16 12.13 -8.10
C LYS A 209 21.91 12.12 -6.59
N ARG A 210 21.34 11.08 -6.03
CA ARG A 210 21.25 10.89 -4.57
C ARG A 210 22.62 10.87 -3.89
N LYS A 211 23.65 10.34 -4.53
CA LYS A 211 25.01 10.34 -3.99
C LYS A 211 25.60 11.75 -3.85
N GLU A 212 25.15 12.67 -4.69
CA GLU A 212 25.56 14.08 -4.68
C GLU A 212 24.70 14.93 -3.70
N SER A 213 23.59 14.38 -3.22
CA SER A 213 22.61 15.06 -2.38
C SER A 213 22.83 14.78 -0.90
N LYS A 214 22.60 15.78 -0.05
CA LYS A 214 22.62 15.59 1.40
C LYS A 214 21.24 15.11 1.86
N ILE A 215 21.14 13.84 2.23
CA ILE A 215 19.90 13.21 2.71
C ILE A 215 20.10 12.86 4.18
N GLU A 216 19.21 13.36 5.04
CA GLU A 216 19.25 13.16 6.48
C GLU A 216 17.87 12.66 6.96
N TYR A 217 17.82 11.42 7.47
CA TYR A 217 16.63 10.86 8.11
C TYR A 217 16.57 11.36 9.56
N LEU A 218 15.45 11.96 9.92
CA LEU A 218 15.26 12.58 11.23
C LEU A 218 14.63 11.56 12.21
N LYS A 219 14.71 11.84 13.52
CA LYS A 219 14.22 10.92 14.57
C LYS A 219 12.76 10.46 14.40
N LEU A 220 11.92 11.34 13.86
CA LEU A 220 10.51 11.00 13.60
C LEU A 220 10.35 9.93 12.53
N TYR A 221 11.24 9.87 11.53
CA TYR A 221 11.21 8.81 10.52
C TYR A 221 11.33 7.43 11.15
N ASP A 222 12.25 7.24 12.08
CA ASP A 222 12.43 5.93 12.73
C ASP A 222 11.17 5.48 13.50
N LYS A 223 10.44 6.43 14.08
CA LYS A 223 9.16 6.16 14.73
C LYS A 223 8.13 5.64 13.73
N TYR A 224 7.90 6.36 12.65
CA TYR A 224 6.86 6.05 11.66
C TYR A 224 7.23 4.90 10.73
N LYS A 225 8.53 4.68 10.46
CA LYS A 225 9.01 3.54 9.69
C LYS A 225 8.69 2.20 10.34
N LYS A 226 8.64 2.12 11.67
CA LYS A 226 8.32 0.89 12.42
C LYS A 226 6.86 0.50 12.33
N ASP A 227 5.98 1.46 12.09
CA ASP A 227 4.54 1.26 11.96
C ASP A 227 4.11 1.06 10.50
N CYS A 228 5.04 0.70 9.62
CA CYS A 228 4.77 0.47 8.22
C CYS A 228 3.92 -0.78 8.01
N LEU A 229 2.78 -0.60 7.36
CA LEU A 229 1.90 -1.67 6.92
C LEU A 229 2.14 -1.93 5.43
N VAL A 230 2.41 -3.17 5.08
CA VAL A 230 2.60 -3.61 3.69
C VAL A 230 1.70 -4.81 3.43
N PHE A 231 0.81 -4.68 2.45
CA PHE A 231 0.06 -5.82 1.95
C PHE A 231 0.87 -6.52 0.86
N ASN A 232 1.01 -7.83 1.00
CA ASN A 232 1.69 -8.66 0.01
C ASN A 232 0.65 -9.25 -0.97
N ASP A 233 1.03 -9.44 -2.24
CA ASP A 233 0.24 -10.22 -3.18
C ASP A 233 0.51 -11.71 -2.89
N ASN A 234 -0.52 -12.42 -2.45
CA ASN A 234 -0.43 -13.85 -2.24
C ASN A 234 -1.63 -14.55 -2.86
N GLN A 235 -1.36 -15.61 -3.59
CA GLN A 235 -2.39 -16.57 -3.93
C GLN A 235 -2.83 -17.24 -2.62
N MET A 236 -3.96 -16.79 -2.09
CA MET A 236 -4.49 -17.28 -0.83
C MET A 236 -5.16 -18.62 -1.04
N SER A 237 -4.37 -19.68 -1.02
CA SER A 237 -4.90 -21.03 -0.88
C SER A 237 -4.65 -21.52 0.54
N MET A 238 -5.68 -22.04 1.19
CA MET A 238 -5.47 -22.87 2.37
C MET A 238 -4.78 -24.16 1.92
N PRO A 239 -3.75 -24.61 2.64
CA PRO A 239 -3.14 -25.91 2.37
C PRO A 239 -4.22 -26.99 2.34
N LYS A 240 -4.24 -27.81 1.29
CA LYS A 240 -5.10 -28.99 1.23
C LYS A 240 -4.51 -30.02 2.19
N ILE A 241 -5.07 -30.11 3.39
CA ILE A 241 -4.74 -31.15 4.35
C ILE A 241 -5.85 -32.18 4.38
N ASP A 242 -5.50 -33.45 4.55
CA ASP A 242 -6.48 -34.52 4.83
C ASP A 242 -6.93 -34.36 6.28
N ALA A 243 -8.08 -33.74 6.48
CA ALA A 243 -8.55 -33.32 7.79
C ALA A 243 -10.05 -33.57 7.95
N LYS A 244 -10.49 -33.73 9.18
CA LYS A 244 -11.89 -33.81 9.61
C LYS A 244 -12.23 -32.59 10.45
N GLU A 245 -13.29 -31.90 10.08
CA GLU A 245 -13.87 -30.78 10.83
C GLU A 245 -14.86 -31.33 11.87
N VAL A 246 -14.68 -30.95 13.13
CA VAL A 246 -15.52 -31.37 14.25
C VAL A 246 -15.94 -30.12 15.04
N ALA A 247 -17.23 -29.96 15.29
CA ALA A 247 -17.72 -28.85 16.12
C ALA A 247 -17.09 -28.91 17.51
N LEU A 248 -16.56 -27.81 17.98
CA LEU A 248 -15.95 -27.65 19.31
C LEU A 248 -17.04 -27.13 20.27
N ASP A 249 -17.84 -28.08 20.78
CA ASP A 249 -18.87 -27.82 21.78
C ASP A 249 -18.27 -27.95 23.18
N GLY A 250 -18.64 -27.08 24.11
CA GLY A 250 -18.17 -27.18 25.48
C GLY A 250 -17.52 -25.89 26.00
N ASP A 251 -16.80 -26.00 27.11
CA ASP A 251 -16.27 -24.80 27.77
C ASP A 251 -15.13 -24.15 26.99
N GLU A 252 -14.26 -24.95 26.36
CA GLU A 252 -13.18 -24.46 25.52
C GLU A 252 -13.73 -23.65 24.33
N GLY A 253 -14.74 -24.17 23.61
CA GLY A 253 -15.37 -23.46 22.50
C GLY A 253 -16.04 -22.16 22.96
N LYS A 254 -16.69 -22.15 24.13
CA LYS A 254 -17.29 -20.94 24.71
C LYS A 254 -16.25 -19.90 25.11
N GLU A 255 -15.12 -20.29 25.66
CA GLU A 255 -14.03 -19.39 26.01
C GLU A 255 -13.40 -18.75 24.78
N ILE A 256 -13.23 -19.53 23.72
CA ILE A 256 -12.73 -19.01 22.43
C ILE A 256 -13.72 -18.01 21.84
N LEU A 257 -15.01 -18.35 21.78
CA LEU A 257 -16.06 -17.44 21.31
C LEU A 257 -16.09 -16.14 22.14
N ALA A 258 -16.03 -16.24 23.46
CA ALA A 258 -15.97 -15.09 24.34
C ALA A 258 -14.71 -14.24 24.10
N SER A 259 -13.59 -14.87 23.73
CA SER A 259 -12.37 -14.15 23.42
C SER A 259 -12.45 -13.35 22.11
N LEU A 260 -13.25 -13.77 21.16
CA LEU A 260 -13.44 -13.16 19.86
C LEU A 260 -14.69 -12.26 19.78
N SER A 261 -15.50 -12.18 20.82
CA SER A 261 -16.65 -11.25 20.92
C SER A 261 -16.25 -9.77 21.01
N ILE A 262 -14.97 -9.47 20.82
CA ILE A 262 -14.44 -8.10 20.70
C ILE A 262 -14.82 -7.45 19.37
N PHE A 263 -15.01 -8.25 18.34
CA PHE A 263 -15.32 -7.70 17.02
C PHE A 263 -16.77 -7.24 17.00
N GLU A 264 -17.00 -5.96 17.31
CA GLU A 264 -18.32 -5.34 17.16
C GLU A 264 -18.85 -5.62 15.76
N LYS A 265 -20.14 -5.99 15.65
CA LYS A 265 -20.82 -6.35 14.41
C LYS A 265 -20.43 -7.70 13.76
N TYR A 266 -19.56 -8.48 14.35
CA TYR A 266 -19.23 -9.82 13.86
C TYR A 266 -19.65 -10.87 14.88
N ASN A 267 -20.70 -11.59 14.54
CA ASN A 267 -21.22 -12.65 15.39
C ASN A 267 -20.51 -13.97 15.09
N PRO A 268 -19.93 -14.63 16.09
CA PRO A 268 -19.39 -15.95 15.92
C PRO A 268 -20.53 -16.95 15.65
N VAL A 269 -20.44 -17.62 14.50
CA VAL A 269 -21.46 -18.58 14.03
C VAL A 269 -21.08 -19.99 14.46
N SER A 270 -19.80 -20.33 14.37
CA SER A 270 -19.32 -21.69 14.67
C SER A 270 -17.85 -21.71 15.08
N VAL A 271 -17.51 -22.70 15.89
CA VAL A 271 -16.13 -23.05 16.26
C VAL A 271 -15.92 -24.53 15.94
N TYR A 272 -14.83 -24.79 15.28
CA TYR A 272 -14.45 -26.15 14.89
C TYR A 272 -13.02 -26.43 15.30
N GLU A 273 -12.77 -27.67 15.74
CA GLU A 273 -11.42 -28.22 15.70
C GLU A 273 -11.21 -28.99 14.39
N ILE A 274 -10.05 -28.79 13.83
CA ILE A 274 -9.62 -29.45 12.61
C ILE A 274 -8.65 -30.53 12.99
N LEU A 275 -9.09 -31.79 12.85
CA LEU A 275 -8.35 -32.98 13.24
C LEU A 275 -7.65 -33.58 12.01
N VAL A 276 -6.42 -33.99 12.18
CA VAL A 276 -5.61 -34.68 11.17
C VAL A 276 -5.28 -36.10 11.65
N LYS A 277 -4.85 -36.94 10.73
CA LYS A 277 -4.33 -38.28 11.03
C LYS A 277 -2.89 -38.14 11.48
N PRO A 278 -2.53 -38.57 12.71
CA PRO A 278 -1.14 -38.65 13.09
C PRO A 278 -0.40 -39.69 12.26
N ASN A 279 0.90 -39.52 12.11
CA ASN A 279 1.75 -40.44 11.35
C ASN A 279 1.49 -41.89 11.74
N ASN A 280 1.13 -42.75 10.76
CA ASN A 280 0.84 -44.19 10.91
C ASN A 280 -0.47 -44.55 11.62
N LYS A 281 -1.47 -43.65 11.67
CA LYS A 281 -2.82 -43.97 12.16
C LYS A 281 -3.87 -43.64 11.10
N ASP A 282 -4.94 -44.43 11.09
CA ASP A 282 -6.05 -44.23 10.15
C ASP A 282 -7.12 -43.25 10.67
N ASP A 283 -7.08 -42.94 11.97
CA ASP A 283 -8.08 -42.11 12.63
C ASP A 283 -7.64 -40.65 12.77
N TYR A 284 -8.59 -39.71 12.63
CA TYR A 284 -8.41 -38.28 12.82
C TYR A 284 -8.46 -37.95 14.32
N THR A 285 -7.30 -37.93 14.98
CA THR A 285 -7.20 -37.76 16.43
C THR A 285 -6.31 -36.65 16.90
N GLU A 286 -5.56 -36.03 15.99
CA GLU A 286 -4.63 -34.94 16.34
C GLU A 286 -5.19 -33.59 15.87
N ARG A 287 -5.28 -32.63 16.80
CA ARG A 287 -5.75 -31.29 16.48
C ARG A 287 -4.66 -30.53 15.73
N ALA A 288 -4.94 -30.16 14.48
CA ALA A 288 -4.06 -29.28 13.68
C ALA A 288 -4.27 -27.82 14.05
N TYR A 289 -5.51 -27.37 14.15
CA TYR A 289 -5.87 -26.01 14.55
C TYR A 289 -7.35 -25.91 14.95
N ILE A 290 -7.69 -24.77 15.56
CA ILE A 290 -9.07 -24.37 15.81
C ILE A 290 -9.44 -23.30 14.78
N LYS A 291 -10.63 -23.42 14.21
CA LYS A 291 -11.19 -22.44 13.26
C LYS A 291 -12.47 -21.85 13.85
N VAL A 292 -12.54 -20.53 13.88
CA VAL A 292 -13.73 -19.76 14.25
C VAL A 292 -14.25 -19.01 13.04
N HIS A 293 -15.53 -19.18 12.77
CA HIS A 293 -16.23 -18.51 11.68
C HIS A 293 -17.14 -17.43 12.25
N LEU A 294 -16.89 -16.19 11.82
CA LEU A 294 -17.68 -15.02 12.23
C LEU A 294 -18.30 -14.38 10.98
N VAL A 295 -19.55 -13.95 11.11
CA VAL A 295 -20.31 -13.30 10.03
C VAL A 295 -20.76 -11.92 10.52
N ASN A 296 -20.64 -10.91 9.66
CA ASN A 296 -21.09 -9.57 9.97
C ASN A 296 -22.63 -9.52 10.07
N GLU A 297 -23.17 -8.90 11.11
CA GLU A 297 -24.61 -8.85 11.38
C GLU A 297 -25.38 -7.98 10.37
N ASP A 298 -24.72 -6.96 9.81
CA ASP A 298 -25.33 -6.03 8.84
C ASP A 298 -25.17 -6.54 7.39
N ASN A 299 -24.17 -7.39 7.13
CA ASN A 299 -23.83 -7.87 5.79
C ASN A 299 -23.24 -9.29 5.82
N ASN A 300 -24.04 -10.29 5.51
CA ASN A 300 -23.64 -11.70 5.53
C ASN A 300 -22.55 -12.06 4.51
N ASP A 301 -22.24 -11.19 3.54
CA ASP A 301 -21.13 -11.42 2.60
C ASP A 301 -19.76 -11.04 3.21
N LYS A 302 -19.76 -10.31 4.33
CA LYS A 302 -18.55 -10.03 5.08
C LYS A 302 -18.31 -11.12 6.12
N ILE A 303 -17.22 -11.84 5.94
CA ILE A 303 -16.87 -13.00 6.79
C ILE A 303 -15.46 -12.80 7.35
N LEU A 304 -15.28 -13.16 8.61
CA LEU A 304 -14.00 -13.25 9.27
C LEU A 304 -13.78 -14.68 9.78
N ASP A 305 -12.79 -15.36 9.22
CA ASP A 305 -12.30 -16.63 9.73
C ASP A 305 -11.05 -16.40 10.59
N VAL A 306 -11.03 -16.94 11.80
CA VAL A 306 -9.87 -16.90 12.70
C VAL A 306 -9.38 -18.33 12.96
N ILE A 307 -8.13 -18.59 12.62
CA ILE A 307 -7.46 -19.87 12.83
C ILE A 307 -6.44 -19.70 13.94
N ILE A 308 -6.47 -20.61 14.90
CA ILE A 308 -5.54 -20.67 16.04
C ILE A 308 -4.85 -22.02 15.99
N ALA A 309 -3.55 -22.03 15.69
CA ALA A 309 -2.75 -23.24 15.60
C ALA A 309 -1.64 -23.24 16.65
N ASP A 310 -1.35 -24.39 17.21
CA ASP A 310 -0.23 -24.57 18.13
C ASP A 310 1.12 -24.48 17.40
N LYS A 311 2.13 -23.96 18.08
CA LYS A 311 3.42 -23.60 17.50
C LYS A 311 4.20 -24.78 16.89
N ASN A 312 3.96 -26.01 17.37
CA ASN A 312 4.79 -27.18 17.08
C ASN A 312 4.27 -28.03 15.89
N GLU A 313 3.12 -27.76 15.34
CA GLU A 313 2.43 -28.71 14.45
C GLU A 313 2.39 -28.28 12.99
N THR A 314 2.88 -27.13 12.65
CA THR A 314 2.59 -26.63 11.35
C THR A 314 3.77 -26.68 10.41
N GLY A 315 3.90 -27.78 9.73
CA GLY A 315 4.42 -27.76 8.35
C GLY A 315 3.43 -27.08 7.38
N ILE A 316 2.40 -26.40 7.89
CA ILE A 316 1.39 -25.68 7.11
C ILE A 316 1.99 -24.36 6.67
N ASP A 317 2.31 -24.26 5.37
CA ASP A 317 2.69 -23.02 4.72
C ASP A 317 1.41 -22.22 4.43
N TYR A 318 1.19 -21.17 5.22
CA TYR A 318 0.06 -20.23 4.99
C TYR A 318 0.33 -19.24 3.85
N GLY A 319 1.21 -19.60 2.91
CA GLY A 319 1.52 -18.77 1.74
C GLY A 319 2.44 -17.59 2.05
N LEU A 320 3.34 -17.72 3.03
CA LEU A 320 4.08 -16.59 3.60
C LEU A 320 5.58 -16.61 3.32
N LYS A 321 6.06 -17.48 2.44
CA LYS A 321 7.46 -17.41 1.99
C LYS A 321 7.66 -16.08 1.27
N ASP A 322 8.77 -15.42 1.57
CA ASP A 322 9.24 -14.18 0.92
C ASP A 322 8.34 -12.94 1.10
N SER A 323 7.36 -12.98 2.00
CA SER A 323 6.48 -11.84 2.29
C SER A 323 7.17 -10.80 3.17
N LYS A 324 6.96 -9.52 2.84
CA LYS A 324 7.38 -8.40 3.71
C LYS A 324 6.58 -8.43 5.02
N MET A 325 7.26 -8.14 6.12
CA MET A 325 6.63 -8.06 7.44
C MET A 325 6.13 -6.65 7.70
N SER A 326 4.94 -6.56 8.28
CA SER A 326 4.40 -5.34 8.88
C SER A 326 4.57 -5.40 10.39
N THR A 327 4.61 -4.25 11.05
CA THR A 327 4.55 -4.17 12.52
C THR A 327 3.21 -3.55 12.91
N LEU A 328 2.45 -4.25 13.76
CA LEU A 328 1.14 -3.82 14.21
C LEU A 328 1.06 -4.10 15.72
N CYS A 329 0.79 -3.08 16.52
CA CYS A 329 0.77 -3.17 18.00
C CYS A 329 2.06 -3.79 18.58
N GLY A 330 3.24 -3.53 17.97
CA GLY A 330 4.53 -4.09 18.38
C GLY A 330 4.76 -5.55 17.99
N VAL A 331 3.83 -6.18 17.29
CA VAL A 331 3.91 -7.58 16.82
C VAL A 331 4.22 -7.59 15.33
N ASN A 332 5.08 -8.51 14.91
CA ASN A 332 5.34 -8.75 13.50
C ASN A 332 4.17 -9.51 12.88
N VAL A 333 3.52 -8.91 11.89
CA VAL A 333 2.36 -9.42 11.19
C VAL A 333 2.66 -9.49 9.70
N LYS A 334 2.32 -10.57 9.04
CA LYS A 334 2.30 -10.64 7.59
C LYS A 334 0.88 -10.34 7.12
N LEU A 335 0.73 -9.24 6.40
CA LEU A 335 -0.53 -8.84 5.78
C LEU A 335 -0.50 -9.19 4.29
N SER A 336 -1.58 -9.77 3.80
CA SER A 336 -1.72 -10.14 2.39
C SER A 336 -3.10 -9.76 1.88
N LYS A 337 -3.18 -9.43 0.61
CA LYS A 337 -4.42 -9.17 -0.12
C LYS A 337 -4.38 -9.92 -1.44
N SER A 338 -5.45 -10.59 -1.79
CA SER A 338 -5.61 -11.14 -3.13
C SER A 338 -6.11 -10.04 -4.06
N GLU A 339 -5.33 -9.73 -5.09
CA GLU A 339 -5.77 -8.84 -6.19
C GLU A 339 -6.38 -9.63 -7.35
N ASN A 340 -6.32 -10.95 -7.32
CA ASN A 340 -6.97 -11.80 -8.32
C ASN A 340 -8.48 -11.83 -8.08
N LEU A 341 -9.18 -10.90 -8.66
CA LEU A 341 -10.64 -10.78 -8.71
C LEU A 341 -11.35 -11.94 -9.45
N ASN A 342 -10.62 -12.97 -9.85
CA ASN A 342 -11.15 -14.08 -10.65
C ASN A 342 -11.85 -15.17 -9.85
N VAL A 343 -11.97 -15.03 -8.53
CA VAL A 343 -12.76 -15.94 -7.71
C VAL A 343 -13.94 -15.15 -7.13
N ASP A 344 -15.05 -15.13 -7.85
CA ASP A 344 -16.35 -14.57 -7.43
C ASP A 344 -16.32 -13.08 -6.99
N ASP A 345 -15.44 -12.25 -7.57
CA ASP A 345 -15.30 -10.82 -7.24
C ASP A 345 -15.10 -10.50 -5.74
N LYS A 346 -14.60 -11.46 -4.97
CA LYS A 346 -14.41 -11.30 -3.53
C LYS A 346 -13.02 -10.75 -3.20
N ILE A 347 -12.99 -9.71 -2.38
CA ILE A 347 -11.77 -9.22 -1.75
C ILE A 347 -11.43 -10.19 -0.61
N ILE A 348 -10.21 -10.73 -0.62
CA ILE A 348 -9.70 -11.57 0.46
C ILE A 348 -8.46 -10.89 1.05
N THR A 349 -8.50 -10.63 2.34
CA THR A 349 -7.37 -10.14 3.13
C THR A 349 -6.94 -11.21 4.13
N ARG A 350 -5.65 -11.33 4.38
CA ARG A 350 -5.09 -12.29 5.34
C ARG A 350 -4.08 -11.62 6.25
N ALA A 351 -4.14 -11.91 7.53
CA ALA A 351 -3.11 -11.60 8.50
C ALA A 351 -2.57 -12.88 9.13
N VAL A 352 -1.24 -13.00 9.24
CA VAL A 352 -0.61 -14.10 9.95
C VAL A 352 0.41 -13.56 10.92
N PHE A 353 0.31 -13.97 12.18
CA PHE A 353 1.24 -13.59 13.22
C PHE A 353 1.44 -14.71 14.24
N LYS A 354 2.58 -14.66 14.93
CA LYS A 354 2.89 -15.56 16.02
C LYS A 354 2.90 -14.80 17.32
N LEU A 355 2.13 -15.27 18.27
CA LEU A 355 2.07 -14.69 19.60
C LEU A 355 2.03 -15.82 20.64
N ASN A 356 2.89 -15.72 21.68
CA ASN A 356 3.06 -16.76 22.69
C ASN A 356 3.42 -18.11 22.03
N LYS A 357 2.58 -19.12 22.20
CA LYS A 357 2.77 -20.45 21.65
C LYS A 357 1.94 -20.74 20.41
N HIS A 358 1.14 -19.77 19.97
CA HIS A 358 0.17 -19.95 18.89
C HIS A 358 0.55 -19.18 17.63
N THR A 359 0.16 -19.75 16.50
CA THR A 359 0.09 -19.04 15.21
C THR A 359 -1.36 -18.68 14.95
N TYR A 360 -1.60 -17.41 14.69
CA TYR A 360 -2.92 -16.88 14.32
C TYR A 360 -2.95 -16.60 12.83
N VAL A 361 -4.03 -17.04 12.18
CA VAL A 361 -4.36 -16.65 10.82
C VAL A 361 -5.74 -16.04 10.84
N MET A 362 -5.88 -14.83 10.34
CA MET A 362 -7.16 -14.17 10.15
C MET A 362 -7.40 -14.02 8.65
N ASP A 363 -8.56 -14.44 8.17
CA ASP A 363 -8.99 -14.29 6.80
C ASP A 363 -10.26 -13.45 6.75
N GLY A 364 -10.16 -12.26 6.17
CA GLY A 364 -11.29 -11.37 5.91
C GLY A 364 -11.77 -11.54 4.48
N ILE A 365 -13.04 -11.90 4.30
CA ILE A 365 -13.71 -12.02 3.01
C ILE A 365 -14.65 -10.83 2.86
N ASN A 366 -14.51 -10.06 1.78
CA ASN A 366 -15.25 -8.82 1.52
C ASN A 366 -15.11 -7.78 2.64
N ILE A 367 -14.03 -7.84 3.41
CA ILE A 367 -13.67 -6.84 4.42
C ILE A 367 -12.61 -5.93 3.81
N GLU A 368 -12.86 -4.61 3.84
CA GLU A 368 -11.91 -3.63 3.33
C GLU A 368 -10.59 -3.70 4.11
N PRO A 369 -9.44 -3.51 3.46
CA PRO A 369 -8.12 -3.63 4.10
C PRO A 369 -7.97 -2.81 5.38
N PHE A 370 -8.58 -1.64 5.42
CA PHE A 370 -8.53 -0.76 6.59
C PHE A 370 -9.31 -1.36 7.77
N GLU A 371 -10.59 -1.71 7.56
CA GLU A 371 -11.45 -2.37 8.54
C GLU A 371 -10.79 -3.66 9.05
N PHE A 372 -10.25 -4.47 8.14
CA PHE A 372 -9.55 -5.70 8.48
C PHE A 372 -8.31 -5.45 9.37
N THR A 373 -7.51 -4.42 9.06
CA THR A 373 -6.31 -4.08 9.85
C THR A 373 -6.68 -3.59 11.25
N GLU A 374 -7.78 -2.86 11.41
CA GLU A 374 -8.31 -2.49 12.74
C GLU A 374 -8.69 -3.73 13.54
N MET A 375 -9.37 -4.70 12.95
CA MET A 375 -9.72 -5.96 13.61
C MET A 375 -8.48 -6.74 14.06
N VAL A 376 -7.44 -6.80 13.21
CA VAL A 376 -6.16 -7.44 13.58
C VAL A 376 -5.52 -6.72 14.77
N SER A 377 -5.53 -5.38 14.75
CA SER A 377 -4.98 -4.55 15.84
C SER A 377 -5.74 -4.77 17.15
N GLU A 378 -7.05 -4.87 17.09
CA GLU A 378 -7.90 -5.10 18.23
C GLU A 378 -7.62 -6.48 18.87
N LEU A 379 -7.52 -7.54 18.06
CA LEU A 379 -7.14 -8.86 18.53
C LEU A 379 -5.74 -8.85 19.17
N LEU A 380 -4.75 -8.25 18.51
CA LEU A 380 -3.40 -8.15 19.04
C LEU A 380 -3.37 -7.40 20.37
N SER A 381 -4.06 -6.27 20.47
CA SER A 381 -4.14 -5.49 21.72
C SER A 381 -4.73 -6.32 22.87
N LYS A 382 -5.77 -7.10 22.61
CA LYS A 382 -6.35 -7.99 23.61
C LYS A 382 -5.42 -9.12 24.03
N LEU A 383 -4.70 -9.71 23.07
CA LEU A 383 -3.80 -10.83 23.34
C LEU A 383 -2.48 -10.40 24.01
N THR A 384 -2.04 -9.17 23.79
CA THR A 384 -0.79 -8.63 24.38
C THR A 384 -1.00 -8.01 25.77
N ASN A 385 -2.23 -7.57 26.10
CA ASN A 385 -2.57 -6.98 27.39
C ASN A 385 -2.98 -8.02 28.45
N LYS A 386 -2.84 -9.31 28.16
CA LYS A 386 -2.96 -10.41 29.11
C LYS A 386 -1.59 -10.86 29.58
#